data_6150cdbd855764bf87c4d49b00ee0ac8
#
_entry.id   6150cdbd855764bf87c4d49b00ee0ac8
#
_cell.length_a   1.000
_cell.length_b   1.000
_cell.length_c   1.000
_cell.angle_alpha   90.00
_cell.angle_beta   90.00
_cell.angle_gamma   90.00
#
_symmetry.space_group_name_H-M   'P 1'
#
loop_
_entity.id
_entity.type
_entity.pdbx_description
1 polymer ?
#
loop_
_entity_poly.entity_id
_entity_poly.type
_entity_poly.pdbx_seq_one_letter_code
_entity_poly.pdbx_strand_id
1 'polypeptide(L)'
;MKPVYTNATSALEGLLKDNLTLAVGGFGLCGIPENLIKALRDSGVKGLTVASNNAGTDEFGLGLLLQTRQIKKMISSYVGENELFERQYLSGELELELTPQGTLAEKLRAGGAGIPAFYTRTGFGTLLGKNKPVQNFNGKDYILEESITTDLALIRAWKADKAGNLIFRYTANNFNMACAKAGRTTIVEVEELVEIGELDPMHIHLAGNYVDRIVIADALEKPIEQLTVAGQLNMKGFTPIREWQARRISQEFRDGMYANLGIGMPTLVANYIPENITITLHAENGLLGVGPFPQAGLEDPDLINAGKQTITWSPGAAFFDSAESFAMVRGGHIDLSVLGAMQVSQFGDLANWMIPGSMVKGPGGAMDLVSGVKKIIVMMDHCARDGSSKLMSECTLPLTGKNVVNMVVTDLGVFEVDASAGLTLIELAPGSSLERVREKTACPFRVAEQIN
;
A
#
# COMPACT_ATOMS: atom_id res chain seq x y z
N MET A 1 -21.09 19.00 22.13
CA MET A 1 -19.63 19.21 22.00
C MET A 1 -18.92 17.96 22.44
N LYS A 2 -17.85 17.60 21.79
CA LYS A 2 -17.04 16.44 22.17
C LYS A 2 -16.10 16.81 23.33
N PRO A 3 -15.76 15.86 24.22
CA PRO A 3 -14.73 16.09 25.22
C PRO A 3 -13.37 16.40 24.55
N VAL A 4 -12.76 17.50 24.97
CA VAL A 4 -11.43 17.92 24.52
C VAL A 4 -10.44 17.75 25.67
N TYR A 5 -9.33 17.07 25.40
CA TYR A 5 -8.30 16.74 26.38
C TYR A 5 -7.04 17.52 26.10
N THR A 6 -6.32 17.89 27.17
CA THR A 6 -5.10 18.67 27.07
C THR A 6 -3.87 17.84 26.70
N ASN A 7 -3.93 16.53 26.86
CA ASN A 7 -2.85 15.61 26.47
C ASN A 7 -3.37 14.19 26.19
N ALA A 8 -2.56 13.39 25.52
CA ALA A 8 -2.91 12.05 25.08
C ALA A 8 -3.17 11.08 26.25
N THR A 9 -2.44 11.20 27.37
CA THR A 9 -2.63 10.33 28.55
C THR A 9 -4.04 10.52 29.12
N SER A 10 -4.47 11.76 29.34
CA SER A 10 -5.82 12.05 29.83
C SER A 10 -6.92 11.62 28.84
N ALA A 11 -6.64 11.71 27.54
CA ALA A 11 -7.59 11.25 26.54
C ALA A 11 -7.77 9.72 26.52
N LEU A 12 -6.80 8.96 27.02
CA LEU A 12 -6.86 7.50 27.15
C LEU A 12 -7.38 7.01 28.50
N GLU A 13 -7.49 7.91 29.49
CA GLU A 13 -7.90 7.55 30.86
C GLU A 13 -9.27 6.86 30.90
N GLY A 14 -9.34 5.76 31.66
CA GLY A 14 -10.55 4.95 31.82
C GLY A 14 -10.88 4.02 30.65
N LEU A 15 -10.09 4.02 29.58
CA LEU A 15 -10.29 3.17 28.40
C LEU A 15 -9.30 2.00 28.31
N LEU A 16 -8.12 2.16 28.89
CA LEU A 16 -7.04 1.20 28.74
C LEU A 16 -7.19 -0.02 29.64
N LYS A 17 -7.04 -1.19 29.07
CA LYS A 17 -6.95 -2.50 29.73
C LYS A 17 -6.15 -3.46 28.85
N ASP A 18 -5.66 -4.54 29.43
CA ASP A 18 -5.01 -5.61 28.66
C ASP A 18 -5.96 -6.27 27.66
N ASN A 19 -5.39 -6.81 26.58
CA ASN A 19 -6.09 -7.53 25.50
C ASN A 19 -7.11 -6.69 24.71
N LEU A 20 -6.93 -5.37 24.62
CA LEU A 20 -7.71 -4.51 23.76
C LEU A 20 -7.44 -4.78 22.27
N THR A 21 -8.50 -4.58 21.48
CA THR A 21 -8.40 -4.49 20.03
C THR A 21 -8.36 -3.03 19.60
N LEU A 22 -7.40 -2.68 18.74
CA LEU A 22 -7.16 -1.30 18.31
C LEU A 22 -7.16 -1.21 16.78
N ALA A 23 -7.77 -0.14 16.24
CA ALA A 23 -7.53 0.33 14.88
C ALA A 23 -6.66 1.59 14.96
N VAL A 24 -5.50 1.58 14.32
CA VAL A 24 -4.57 2.72 14.37
C VAL A 24 -4.34 3.24 12.97
N GLY A 25 -4.65 4.54 12.77
CA GLY A 25 -4.51 5.23 11.50
C GLY A 25 -3.04 5.46 11.12
N GLY A 26 -2.83 5.82 9.86
CA GLY A 26 -1.52 6.09 9.29
C GLY A 26 -1.15 5.17 8.13
N PHE A 27 -0.17 5.62 7.36
CA PHE A 27 0.48 4.88 6.29
C PHE A 27 1.98 5.12 6.40
N GLY A 28 2.74 4.12 6.82
CA GLY A 28 4.08 4.34 7.32
C GLY A 28 4.02 5.27 8.54
N LEU A 29 4.77 6.35 8.50
CA LEU A 29 4.73 7.40 9.52
C LEU A 29 3.80 8.56 9.17
N CYS A 30 3.28 8.61 7.95
CA CYS A 30 2.36 9.66 7.51
C CYS A 30 0.98 9.50 8.16
N GLY A 31 0.52 10.52 8.87
CA GLY A 31 -0.81 10.53 9.50
C GLY A 31 -0.96 9.66 10.74
N ILE A 32 0.13 9.21 11.38
CA ILE A 32 0.06 8.45 12.62
C ILE A 32 -0.30 9.34 13.82
N PRO A 33 -1.07 8.85 14.80
CA PRO A 33 -1.38 9.57 16.05
C PRO A 33 -0.21 9.44 17.05
N GLU A 34 0.85 10.24 16.85
CA GLU A 34 2.14 10.08 17.56
C GLU A 34 2.02 10.15 19.08
N ASN A 35 1.28 11.14 19.60
CA ASN A 35 1.17 11.34 21.04
C ASN A 35 0.29 10.27 21.70
N LEU A 36 -0.77 9.83 21.03
CA LEU A 36 -1.61 8.73 21.50
C LEU A 36 -0.84 7.40 21.52
N ILE A 37 0.02 7.14 20.52
CA ILE A 37 0.90 5.95 20.51
C ILE A 37 1.92 6.01 21.65
N LYS A 38 2.57 7.17 21.89
CA LYS A 38 3.50 7.36 22.99
C LYS A 38 2.81 7.16 24.35
N ALA A 39 1.62 7.74 24.55
CA ALA A 39 0.84 7.57 25.77
C ALA A 39 0.38 6.11 25.99
N LEU A 40 -0.01 5.41 24.92
CA LEU A 40 -0.34 3.99 24.99
C LEU A 40 0.88 3.14 25.37
N ARG A 41 2.06 3.44 24.83
CA ARG A 41 3.32 2.80 25.24
C ARG A 41 3.56 2.97 26.74
N ASP A 42 3.45 4.21 27.23
CA ASP A 42 3.77 4.57 28.60
C ASP A 42 2.76 4.00 29.61
N SER A 43 1.55 3.67 29.16
CA SER A 43 0.55 2.99 29.99
C SER A 43 0.92 1.57 30.40
N GLY A 44 1.78 0.90 29.62
CA GLY A 44 2.24 -0.46 29.88
C GLY A 44 1.20 -1.57 29.66
N VAL A 45 0.01 -1.28 29.13
CA VAL A 45 -1.00 -2.30 28.79
C VAL A 45 -0.45 -3.30 27.78
N LYS A 46 -0.87 -4.57 27.87
CA LYS A 46 -0.31 -5.69 27.10
C LYS A 46 -1.38 -6.50 26.39
N GLY A 47 -0.91 -7.41 25.56
CA GLY A 47 -1.79 -8.35 24.85
C GLY A 47 -2.60 -7.71 23.72
N LEU A 48 -2.17 -6.53 23.22
CA LEU A 48 -2.92 -5.77 22.23
C LEU A 48 -3.02 -6.50 20.89
N THR A 49 -4.21 -6.48 20.28
CA THR A 49 -4.41 -6.82 18.87
C THR A 49 -4.60 -5.53 18.09
N VAL A 50 -3.73 -5.26 17.14
CA VAL A 50 -3.71 -3.98 16.43
C VAL A 50 -3.94 -4.20 14.93
N ALA A 51 -5.00 -3.57 14.39
CA ALA A 51 -5.25 -3.44 12.97
C ALA A 51 -4.69 -2.10 12.49
N SER A 52 -3.65 -2.15 11.63
CA SER A 52 -3.01 -0.98 11.04
C SER A 52 -2.29 -1.38 9.77
N ASN A 53 -2.09 -0.43 8.84
CA ASN A 53 -1.42 -0.70 7.57
C ASN A 53 -0.06 -1.38 7.75
N ASN A 54 0.76 -0.86 8.65
CA ASN A 54 2.05 -1.39 9.10
C ASN A 54 2.31 -0.99 10.56
N ALA A 55 3.53 -1.18 11.05
CA ALA A 55 3.90 -0.82 12.43
C ALA A 55 4.86 0.38 12.50
N GLY A 56 4.87 1.27 11.52
CA GLY A 56 5.83 2.36 11.44
C GLY A 56 7.25 1.84 11.19
N THR A 57 8.22 2.46 11.84
CA THR A 57 9.64 2.04 11.86
C THR A 57 10.03 1.54 13.25
N ASP A 58 11.27 1.07 13.42
CA ASP A 58 11.74 0.61 14.73
C ASP A 58 11.63 1.70 15.83
N GLU A 59 11.85 2.96 15.47
CA GLU A 59 11.93 4.09 16.41
C GLU A 59 10.66 4.96 16.49
N PHE A 60 9.72 4.80 15.54
CA PHE A 60 8.53 5.63 15.44
C PHE A 60 7.26 4.82 15.18
N GLY A 61 6.13 5.40 15.58
CA GLY A 61 4.81 4.80 15.40
C GLY A 61 4.63 3.55 16.26
N LEU A 62 3.93 2.56 15.75
CA LEU A 62 3.65 1.31 16.47
C LEU A 62 4.91 0.47 16.75
N GLY A 63 6.05 0.76 16.11
CA GLY A 63 7.35 0.17 16.46
C GLY A 63 7.70 0.36 17.93
N LEU A 64 7.30 1.48 18.54
CA LEU A 64 7.47 1.73 19.98
C LEU A 64 6.75 0.70 20.85
N LEU A 65 5.58 0.23 20.44
CA LEU A 65 4.81 -0.80 21.15
C LEU A 65 5.35 -2.22 20.90
N LEU A 66 6.01 -2.44 19.77
CA LEU A 66 6.75 -3.68 19.50
C LEU A 66 8.01 -3.78 20.38
N GLN A 67 8.73 -2.66 20.57
CA GLN A 67 9.89 -2.61 21.49
C GLN A 67 9.51 -3.02 22.91
N THR A 68 8.37 -2.58 23.40
CA THR A 68 7.86 -2.87 24.75
C THR A 68 7.07 -4.19 24.84
N ARG A 69 6.90 -4.92 23.72
CA ARG A 69 6.12 -6.18 23.63
C ARG A 69 4.69 -6.04 24.15
N GLN A 70 4.07 -4.90 23.88
CA GLN A 70 2.68 -4.63 24.22
C GLN A 70 1.72 -5.25 23.20
N ILE A 71 2.16 -5.38 21.95
CA ILE A 71 1.36 -5.98 20.85
C ILE A 71 1.55 -7.50 20.85
N LYS A 72 0.45 -8.22 20.96
CA LYS A 72 0.39 -9.68 20.80
C LYS A 72 0.16 -10.08 19.34
N LYS A 73 -0.73 -9.36 18.65
CA LYS A 73 -1.12 -9.64 17.26
C LYS A 73 -1.19 -8.36 16.43
N MET A 74 -0.60 -8.40 15.24
CA MET A 74 -0.83 -7.41 14.19
C MET A 74 -1.74 -7.97 13.09
N ILE A 75 -2.71 -7.15 12.64
CA ILE A 75 -3.45 -7.35 11.40
C ILE A 75 -3.00 -6.24 10.46
N SER A 76 -2.17 -6.61 9.49
CA SER A 76 -1.39 -5.63 8.70
C SER A 76 -1.23 -6.05 7.26
N SER A 77 -1.05 -5.09 6.37
CA SER A 77 -0.78 -5.36 4.96
C SER A 77 0.70 -5.44 4.63
N TYR A 78 1.54 -4.82 5.46
CA TYR A 78 2.95 -4.63 5.14
C TYR A 78 3.80 -4.59 6.43
N VAL A 79 4.87 -5.36 6.44
CA VAL A 79 5.86 -5.35 7.53
C VAL A 79 6.86 -4.21 7.32
N GLY A 80 7.26 -4.00 6.06
CA GLY A 80 7.99 -2.83 5.62
C GLY A 80 9.44 -2.80 6.01
N GLU A 81 9.87 -1.63 6.42
CA GLU A 81 11.23 -1.28 6.85
C GLU A 81 11.40 -1.38 8.38
N ASN A 82 10.46 -2.03 9.09
CA ASN A 82 10.55 -2.27 10.53
C ASN A 82 11.22 -3.63 10.79
N GLU A 83 12.52 -3.62 11.10
CA GLU A 83 13.31 -4.84 11.32
C GLU A 83 12.87 -5.60 12.59
N LEU A 84 12.43 -4.87 13.60
CA LEU A 84 11.92 -5.48 14.82
C LEU A 84 10.62 -6.24 14.57
N PHE A 85 9.72 -5.69 13.75
CA PHE A 85 8.48 -6.33 13.34
C PHE A 85 8.77 -7.65 12.61
N GLU A 86 9.64 -7.61 11.58
CA GLU A 86 10.01 -8.81 10.82
C GLU A 86 10.64 -9.88 11.74
N ARG A 87 11.56 -9.47 12.61
CA ARG A 87 12.22 -10.38 13.56
C ARG A 87 11.25 -11.02 14.54
N GLN A 88 10.36 -10.25 15.18
CA GLN A 88 9.38 -10.79 16.13
C GLN A 88 8.38 -11.74 15.47
N TYR A 89 8.00 -11.48 14.23
CA TYR A 89 7.16 -12.37 13.45
C TYR A 89 7.89 -13.68 13.11
N LEU A 90 9.10 -13.60 12.55
CA LEU A 90 9.87 -14.78 12.13
C LEU A 90 10.28 -15.65 13.33
N SER A 91 10.49 -15.07 14.51
CA SER A 91 10.77 -15.82 15.74
C SER A 91 9.52 -16.43 16.40
N GLY A 92 8.32 -16.05 15.97
CA GLY A 92 7.06 -16.48 16.58
C GLY A 92 6.67 -15.74 17.87
N GLU A 93 7.36 -14.67 18.21
CA GLU A 93 7.01 -13.79 19.35
C GLU A 93 5.75 -12.97 19.09
N LEU A 94 5.50 -12.61 17.84
CA LEU A 94 4.38 -11.78 17.39
C LEU A 94 3.48 -12.56 16.43
N GLU A 95 2.20 -12.62 16.72
CA GLU A 95 1.20 -13.11 15.77
C GLU A 95 0.99 -12.08 14.65
N LEU A 96 1.00 -12.52 13.38
CA LEU A 96 0.75 -11.66 12.23
C LEU A 96 -0.33 -12.25 11.33
N GLU A 97 -1.40 -11.48 11.13
CA GLU A 97 -2.41 -11.72 10.11
C GLU A 97 -2.15 -10.78 8.93
N LEU A 98 -1.48 -11.31 7.90
CA LEU A 98 -1.29 -10.55 6.67
C LEU A 98 -2.59 -10.46 5.89
N THR A 99 -2.99 -9.23 5.59
CA THR A 99 -4.21 -8.89 4.86
C THR A 99 -3.84 -7.95 3.72
N PRO A 100 -4.25 -8.20 2.46
CA PRO A 100 -4.01 -7.25 1.37
C PRO A 100 -4.51 -5.85 1.74
N GLN A 101 -3.80 -4.82 1.31
CA GLN A 101 -3.99 -3.45 1.81
C GLN A 101 -5.39 -2.92 1.54
N GLY A 102 -5.92 -3.13 0.33
CA GLY A 102 -7.29 -2.74 0.00
C GLY A 102 -8.33 -3.59 0.74
N THR A 103 -8.02 -4.86 1.00
CA THR A 103 -8.87 -5.72 1.83
C THR A 103 -8.89 -5.25 3.27
N LEU A 104 -7.73 -4.86 3.84
CA LEU A 104 -7.66 -4.30 5.20
C LEU A 104 -8.48 -3.01 5.31
N ALA A 105 -8.33 -2.09 4.35
CA ALA A 105 -9.10 -0.85 4.31
C ALA A 105 -10.62 -1.13 4.24
N GLU A 106 -11.04 -2.08 3.40
CA GLU A 106 -12.44 -2.46 3.26
C GLU A 106 -12.98 -3.20 4.50
N LYS A 107 -12.19 -4.08 5.14
CA LYS A 107 -12.58 -4.74 6.41
C LYS A 107 -12.88 -3.71 7.50
N LEU A 108 -12.06 -2.68 7.64
CA LEU A 108 -12.28 -1.58 8.59
C LEU A 108 -13.49 -0.73 8.20
N ARG A 109 -13.61 -0.34 6.91
CA ARG A 109 -14.74 0.42 6.40
C ARG A 109 -16.06 -0.33 6.58
N ALA A 110 -16.09 -1.61 6.22
CA ALA A 110 -17.28 -2.46 6.35
C ALA A 110 -17.71 -2.63 7.81
N GLY A 111 -16.75 -2.87 8.72
CA GLY A 111 -17.00 -2.95 10.16
C GLY A 111 -17.64 -1.68 10.69
N GLY A 112 -17.10 -0.51 10.33
CA GLY A 112 -17.65 0.80 10.68
C GLY A 112 -19.00 1.11 10.05
N ALA A 113 -19.37 0.44 8.96
CA ALA A 113 -20.66 0.58 8.29
C ALA A 113 -21.70 -0.47 8.74
N GLY A 114 -21.36 -1.33 9.70
CA GLY A 114 -22.26 -2.40 10.16
C GLY A 114 -22.41 -3.56 9.15
N ILE A 115 -21.48 -3.70 8.20
CA ILE A 115 -21.45 -4.78 7.22
C ILE A 115 -20.55 -5.88 7.77
N PRO A 116 -21.06 -7.08 8.11
CA PRO A 116 -20.28 -8.09 8.82
C PRO A 116 -19.24 -8.77 7.97
N ALA A 117 -19.45 -8.85 6.65
CA ALA A 117 -18.55 -9.51 5.70
C ALA A 117 -18.82 -9.02 4.27
N PHE A 118 -17.88 -9.24 3.37
CA PHE A 118 -18.00 -8.94 1.95
C PHE A 118 -17.22 -9.95 1.11
N TYR A 119 -17.52 -10.02 -0.19
CA TYR A 119 -16.78 -10.83 -1.14
C TYR A 119 -15.82 -9.99 -1.95
N THR A 120 -14.60 -10.48 -2.14
CA THR A 120 -13.56 -9.83 -2.97
C THR A 120 -12.80 -10.84 -3.81
N ARG A 121 -12.27 -10.41 -4.95
CA ARG A 121 -11.35 -11.21 -5.78
C ARG A 121 -9.91 -11.13 -5.26
N THR A 122 -9.58 -10.09 -4.51
CA THR A 122 -8.23 -9.87 -3.96
C THR A 122 -7.81 -11.07 -3.12
N GLY A 123 -6.68 -11.67 -3.47
CA GLY A 123 -6.14 -12.84 -2.79
C GLY A 123 -6.74 -14.19 -3.19
N PHE A 124 -7.74 -14.26 -4.07
CA PHE A 124 -8.24 -15.53 -4.59
C PHE A 124 -7.13 -16.30 -5.31
N GLY A 125 -6.99 -17.59 -5.04
CA GLY A 125 -5.96 -18.45 -5.61
C GLY A 125 -4.55 -18.26 -5.00
N THR A 126 -4.40 -17.45 -3.96
CA THR A 126 -3.16 -17.21 -3.23
C THR A 126 -3.17 -17.86 -1.84
N LEU A 127 -2.02 -17.81 -1.16
CA LEU A 127 -1.90 -18.31 0.23
C LEU A 127 -2.88 -17.58 1.17
N LEU A 128 -3.11 -16.27 0.99
CA LEU A 128 -3.98 -15.47 1.85
C LEU A 128 -5.48 -15.74 1.60
N GLY A 129 -5.83 -16.29 0.45
CA GLY A 129 -7.20 -16.74 0.15
C GLY A 129 -7.50 -18.18 0.52
N LYS A 130 -6.47 -18.94 0.94
CA LYS A 130 -6.62 -20.37 1.28
C LYS A 130 -7.56 -20.54 2.47
N ASN A 131 -8.47 -21.51 2.37
CA ASN A 131 -9.47 -21.87 3.40
C ASN A 131 -10.57 -20.81 3.64
N LYS A 132 -10.66 -19.75 2.85
CA LYS A 132 -11.79 -18.83 2.90
C LYS A 132 -12.95 -19.34 2.05
N PRO A 133 -14.21 -19.10 2.45
CA PRO A 133 -15.37 -19.46 1.62
C PRO A 133 -15.30 -18.77 0.26
N VAL A 134 -15.57 -19.56 -0.80
CA VAL A 134 -15.57 -19.06 -2.19
C VAL A 134 -17.00 -19.03 -2.71
N GLN A 135 -17.35 -17.96 -3.42
CA GLN A 135 -18.61 -17.81 -4.11
C GLN A 135 -18.37 -17.30 -5.53
N ASN A 136 -19.05 -17.92 -6.50
CA ASN A 136 -19.01 -17.47 -7.89
C ASN A 136 -20.08 -16.41 -8.14
N PHE A 137 -19.66 -15.26 -8.70
CA PHE A 137 -20.56 -14.22 -9.20
C PHE A 137 -20.22 -13.90 -10.65
N ASN A 138 -21.19 -14.09 -11.55
CA ASN A 138 -21.05 -13.79 -12.98
C ASN A 138 -19.81 -14.45 -13.64
N GLY A 139 -19.55 -15.72 -13.28
CA GLY A 139 -18.44 -16.50 -13.83
C GLY A 139 -17.07 -16.17 -13.23
N LYS A 140 -17.01 -15.37 -12.17
CA LYS A 140 -15.78 -15.03 -11.45
C LYS A 140 -15.88 -15.48 -10.00
N ASP A 141 -14.79 -16.04 -9.47
CA ASP A 141 -14.72 -16.50 -8.09
C ASP A 141 -14.25 -15.37 -7.16
N TYR A 142 -14.86 -15.32 -5.98
CA TYR A 142 -14.59 -14.36 -4.92
C TYR A 142 -14.43 -15.10 -3.61
N ILE A 143 -13.61 -14.57 -2.71
CA ILE A 143 -13.46 -15.06 -1.34
C ILE A 143 -14.21 -14.16 -0.37
N LEU A 144 -14.75 -14.77 0.69
CA LEU A 144 -15.39 -14.05 1.79
C LEU A 144 -14.32 -13.47 2.71
N GLU A 145 -14.46 -12.18 3.06
CA GLU A 145 -13.68 -11.49 4.08
C GLU A 145 -14.60 -10.95 5.17
N GLU A 146 -14.30 -11.29 6.43
CA GLU A 146 -15.01 -10.73 7.57
C GLU A 146 -14.51 -9.33 7.88
N SER A 147 -15.43 -8.44 8.29
CA SER A 147 -15.09 -7.07 8.66
C SER A 147 -14.34 -6.99 9.99
N ILE A 148 -13.70 -5.84 10.23
CA ILE A 148 -12.98 -5.55 11.47
C ILE A 148 -13.71 -4.43 12.20
N THR A 149 -14.04 -4.68 13.48
CA THR A 149 -14.41 -3.67 14.49
C THR A 149 -13.46 -3.80 15.66
N THR A 150 -13.16 -2.69 16.33
CA THR A 150 -12.19 -2.65 17.43
C THR A 150 -12.77 -1.94 18.65
N ASP A 151 -12.19 -2.19 19.84
CA ASP A 151 -12.57 -1.52 21.07
C ASP A 151 -12.24 -0.03 20.99
N LEU A 152 -11.03 0.31 20.50
CA LEU A 152 -10.59 1.69 20.32
C LEU A 152 -10.10 1.92 18.89
N ALA A 153 -10.30 3.15 18.40
CA ALA A 153 -9.57 3.69 17.26
C ALA A 153 -8.72 4.88 17.71
N LEU A 154 -7.45 4.86 17.33
CA LEU A 154 -6.50 5.95 17.51
C LEU A 154 -6.18 6.53 16.15
N ILE A 155 -6.54 7.77 15.92
CA ILE A 155 -6.38 8.43 14.63
C ILE A 155 -5.77 9.82 14.77
N ARG A 156 -5.25 10.33 13.66
CA ARG A 156 -4.80 11.71 13.56
C ARG A 156 -5.55 12.43 12.45
N ALA A 157 -5.92 13.69 12.73
CA ALA A 157 -6.45 14.61 11.73
C ALA A 157 -5.68 15.94 11.76
N TRP A 158 -5.80 16.72 10.68
CA TRP A 158 -5.24 18.06 10.65
C TRP A 158 -6.06 19.01 11.51
N LYS A 159 -7.38 19.13 11.23
CA LYS A 159 -8.27 19.99 11.97
C LYS A 159 -9.47 19.24 12.51
N ALA A 160 -9.94 19.63 13.69
CA ALA A 160 -11.25 19.27 14.21
C ALA A 160 -12.01 20.53 14.64
N ASP A 161 -13.35 20.50 14.51
CA ASP A 161 -14.19 21.40 15.29
C ASP A 161 -14.62 20.74 16.62
N LYS A 162 -15.18 21.52 17.53
CA LYS A 162 -15.66 21.03 18.84
C LYS A 162 -16.86 20.07 18.75
N ALA A 163 -17.49 19.93 17.57
CA ALA A 163 -18.49 18.90 17.31
C ALA A 163 -17.87 17.55 16.91
N GLY A 164 -16.56 17.53 16.63
CA GLY A 164 -15.81 16.36 16.23
C GLY A 164 -15.74 16.14 14.72
N ASN A 165 -16.15 17.09 13.91
CA ASN A 165 -15.97 17.04 12.47
C ASN A 165 -14.49 17.20 12.14
N LEU A 166 -13.97 16.39 11.19
CA LEU A 166 -12.55 16.31 10.90
C LEU A 166 -12.22 16.67 9.45
N ILE A 167 -11.09 17.34 9.29
CA ILE A 167 -10.40 17.52 8.00
C ILE A 167 -9.02 16.88 8.11
N PHE A 168 -8.69 15.98 7.18
CA PHE A 168 -7.36 15.40 7.02
C PHE A 168 -6.55 16.21 6.02
N ARG A 169 -5.23 16.14 6.10
CA ARG A 169 -4.35 16.87 5.22
C ARG A 169 -3.68 15.91 4.23
N TYR A 170 -3.87 16.17 2.95
CA TYR A 170 -3.23 15.41 1.86
C TYR A 170 -3.32 13.88 2.05
N THR A 171 -2.19 13.17 1.88
CA THR A 171 -2.11 11.72 2.01
C THR A 171 -2.12 11.22 3.47
N ALA A 172 -2.12 12.12 4.46
CA ALA A 172 -2.34 11.75 5.86
C ALA A 172 -3.80 11.32 6.17
N ASN A 173 -4.72 11.47 5.21
CA ASN A 173 -6.05 10.86 5.31
C ASN A 173 -5.97 9.34 5.36
N ASN A 174 -5.29 8.70 4.42
CA ASN A 174 -4.99 7.26 4.30
C ASN A 174 -5.96 6.33 5.07
N PHE A 175 -5.48 5.58 6.07
CA PHE A 175 -6.32 4.66 6.87
C PHE A 175 -7.13 5.34 7.97
N ASN A 176 -6.89 6.63 8.26
CA ASN A 176 -7.48 7.30 9.42
C ASN A 176 -9.02 7.28 9.41
N MET A 177 -9.65 7.54 8.27
CA MET A 177 -11.12 7.50 8.18
C MET A 177 -11.69 6.11 8.42
N ALA A 178 -11.09 5.07 7.83
CA ALA A 178 -11.54 3.70 7.97
C ALA A 178 -11.35 3.21 9.42
N CYS A 179 -10.21 3.52 10.04
CA CYS A 179 -9.93 3.21 11.44
C CYS A 179 -10.93 3.89 12.39
N ALA A 180 -11.19 5.19 12.18
CA ALA A 180 -12.17 5.92 13.00
C ALA A 180 -13.54 5.27 13.00
N LYS A 181 -14.01 4.81 11.84
CA LYS A 181 -15.32 4.18 11.70
C LYS A 181 -15.38 2.79 12.34
N ALA A 182 -14.25 2.07 12.37
CA ALA A 182 -14.18 0.71 12.92
C ALA A 182 -14.12 0.65 14.46
N GLY A 183 -13.68 1.71 15.12
CA GLY A 183 -13.58 1.80 16.58
C GLY A 183 -14.93 1.97 17.25
N ARG A 184 -15.15 1.26 18.37
CA ARG A 184 -16.29 1.53 19.26
C ARG A 184 -16.13 2.84 20.00
N THR A 185 -14.90 3.20 20.32
CA THR A 185 -14.52 4.51 20.87
C THR A 185 -13.38 5.05 20.05
N THR A 186 -13.55 6.21 19.44
CA THR A 186 -12.57 6.85 18.59
C THR A 186 -11.98 8.08 19.26
N ILE A 187 -10.64 8.09 19.37
CA ILE A 187 -9.87 9.20 19.90
C ILE A 187 -9.07 9.80 18.76
N VAL A 188 -9.25 11.08 18.51
CA VAL A 188 -8.51 11.81 17.47
C VAL A 188 -7.48 12.75 18.09
N GLU A 189 -6.25 12.64 17.61
CA GLU A 189 -5.19 13.62 17.83
C GLU A 189 -5.23 14.65 16.70
N VAL A 190 -5.34 15.94 17.02
CA VAL A 190 -5.48 17.01 16.03
C VAL A 190 -4.39 18.05 16.16
N GLU A 191 -3.99 18.65 15.05
CA GLU A 191 -3.02 19.75 15.03
C GLU A 191 -3.68 21.07 15.38
N GLU A 192 -4.94 21.25 14.96
CA GLU A 192 -5.70 22.48 15.17
C GLU A 192 -7.15 22.16 15.58
N LEU A 193 -7.59 22.77 16.67
CA LEU A 193 -8.99 22.73 17.10
C LEU A 193 -9.64 24.09 16.82
N VAL A 194 -10.75 24.06 16.09
CA VAL A 194 -11.50 25.27 15.71
C VAL A 194 -12.90 25.28 16.34
N GLU A 195 -13.60 26.42 16.25
CA GLU A 195 -14.97 26.55 16.75
C GLU A 195 -15.97 25.87 15.80
N ILE A 196 -17.13 25.51 16.34
CA ILE A 196 -18.22 24.94 15.54
C ILE A 196 -18.69 25.96 14.51
N GLY A 197 -18.69 25.54 13.22
CA GLY A 197 -19.08 26.37 12.09
C GLY A 197 -17.92 27.05 11.36
N GLU A 198 -16.67 26.92 11.85
CA GLU A 198 -15.49 27.40 11.12
C GLU A 198 -15.03 26.45 10.00
N LEU A 199 -15.33 25.14 10.11
CA LEU A 199 -15.08 24.20 9.02
C LEU A 199 -16.20 24.32 7.97
N ASP A 200 -15.82 24.43 6.70
CA ASP A 200 -16.78 24.37 5.60
C ASP A 200 -17.43 22.96 5.56
N PRO A 201 -18.76 22.86 5.69
CA PRO A 201 -19.45 21.58 5.71
C PRO A 201 -19.26 20.75 4.44
N MET A 202 -18.94 21.38 3.31
CA MET A 202 -18.63 20.69 2.05
C MET A 202 -17.25 20.05 2.03
N HIS A 203 -16.36 20.41 2.95
CA HIS A 203 -15.00 19.92 3.04
C HIS A 203 -14.73 19.08 4.29
N ILE A 204 -15.75 18.69 5.04
CA ILE A 204 -15.63 17.77 6.16
C ILE A 204 -15.41 16.36 5.60
N HIS A 205 -14.25 15.77 5.92
CA HIS A 205 -13.91 14.40 5.49
C HIS A 205 -14.55 13.34 6.37
N LEU A 206 -14.61 13.55 7.69
CA LEU A 206 -15.24 12.66 8.64
C LEU A 206 -16.18 13.43 9.57
N ALA A 207 -17.44 13.03 9.61
CA ALA A 207 -18.43 13.64 10.47
C ALA A 207 -18.22 13.29 11.95
N GLY A 208 -18.53 14.24 12.84
CA GLY A 208 -18.26 14.14 14.28
C GLY A 208 -18.96 13.00 15.03
N ASN A 209 -19.98 12.37 14.44
CA ASN A 209 -20.63 11.19 15.04
C ASN A 209 -19.70 9.98 15.20
N TYR A 210 -18.58 9.93 14.48
CA TYR A 210 -17.55 8.88 14.58
C TYR A 210 -16.45 9.20 15.60
N VAL A 211 -16.44 10.37 16.23
CA VAL A 211 -15.39 10.80 17.15
C VAL A 211 -15.96 10.90 18.56
N ASP A 212 -15.27 10.33 19.54
CA ASP A 212 -15.68 10.37 20.95
C ASP A 212 -14.84 11.34 21.78
N ARG A 213 -13.54 11.41 21.52
CA ARG A 213 -12.59 12.24 22.26
C ARG A 213 -11.62 12.96 21.31
N ILE A 214 -11.34 14.21 21.62
CA ILE A 214 -10.39 15.04 20.88
C ILE A 214 -9.23 15.38 21.80
N VAL A 215 -8.01 15.22 21.31
CA VAL A 215 -6.80 15.70 21.98
C VAL A 215 -6.02 16.59 21.02
N ILE A 216 -5.58 17.75 21.51
CA ILE A 216 -4.71 18.65 20.74
C ILE A 216 -3.29 18.11 20.88
N ALA A 217 -2.60 17.96 19.76
CA ALA A 217 -1.23 17.50 19.76
C ALA A 217 -0.29 18.54 20.39
N ASP A 218 0.43 18.16 21.44
CA ASP A 218 1.40 19.05 22.11
C ASP A 218 2.61 19.32 21.22
N ALA A 219 3.11 18.27 20.56
CA ALA A 219 4.21 18.33 19.61
C ALA A 219 4.11 17.17 18.62
N LEU A 220 4.37 17.47 17.36
CA LEU A 220 4.44 16.48 16.29
C LEU A 220 5.82 16.58 15.64
N GLU A 221 6.53 15.46 15.64
CA GLU A 221 7.84 15.37 14.95
C GLU A 221 7.65 15.18 13.45
N LYS A 222 6.58 14.52 13.04
CA LYS A 222 6.25 14.18 11.64
C LYS A 222 7.45 13.66 10.85
N PRO A 223 8.09 12.58 11.30
CA PRO A 223 9.25 12.05 10.60
C PRO A 223 8.89 11.57 9.20
N ILE A 224 9.81 11.77 8.26
CA ILE A 224 9.67 11.35 6.86
C ILE A 224 10.55 10.10 6.65
N GLU A 225 9.94 8.97 6.23
CA GLU A 225 10.69 7.73 6.03
C GLU A 225 11.64 7.80 4.83
N GLN A 226 11.19 8.38 3.71
CA GLN A 226 11.93 8.47 2.46
C GLN A 226 11.96 9.91 1.95
N LEU A 227 12.76 10.75 2.60
CA LEU A 227 12.96 12.13 2.15
C LEU A 227 13.55 12.12 0.73
N THR A 228 12.80 12.65 -0.22
CA THR A 228 13.16 12.70 -1.63
C THR A 228 12.87 14.08 -2.18
N VAL A 229 13.86 14.67 -2.86
CA VAL A 229 13.73 16.00 -3.47
C VAL A 229 14.19 16.00 -4.93
N ALA A 230 13.73 17.00 -5.68
CA ALA A 230 14.11 17.18 -7.07
C ALA A 230 15.63 17.28 -7.22
N GLY A 231 16.19 16.62 -8.22
CA GLY A 231 17.63 16.58 -8.48
C GLY A 231 18.44 15.64 -7.58
N GLN A 232 17.86 15.09 -6.52
CA GLN A 232 18.50 14.10 -5.64
C GLN A 232 18.00 12.66 -5.91
N LEU A 233 17.57 12.37 -7.12
CA LEU A 233 17.27 10.99 -7.51
C LEU A 233 18.48 10.13 -7.14
N ASN A 234 18.26 9.20 -6.23
CA ASN A 234 19.29 8.24 -5.85
C ASN A 234 19.58 7.35 -7.07
N MET A 235 20.59 7.78 -7.86
CA MET A 235 21.02 7.10 -9.09
C MET A 235 21.64 5.72 -8.82
N LYS A 236 21.68 5.27 -7.55
CA LYS A 236 22.05 3.90 -7.21
C LYS A 236 21.07 2.93 -7.85
N GLY A 237 21.55 2.29 -8.91
CA GLY A 237 20.78 1.32 -9.68
C GLY A 237 20.17 1.86 -10.98
N PHE A 238 20.38 3.13 -11.32
CA PHE A 238 20.06 3.64 -12.65
C PHE A 238 21.15 3.14 -13.63
N THR A 239 20.74 2.26 -14.52
CA THR A 239 21.62 1.69 -15.57
C THR A 239 20.96 1.93 -16.93
N PRO A 240 21.74 2.00 -18.02
CA PRO A 240 21.19 2.16 -19.36
C PRO A 240 20.10 1.13 -19.70
N ILE A 241 20.24 -0.10 -19.18
CA ILE A 241 19.25 -1.14 -19.43
C ILE A 241 17.93 -0.89 -18.66
N ARG A 242 17.98 -0.37 -17.44
CA ARG A 242 16.77 0.03 -16.68
C ARG A 242 16.10 1.24 -17.29
N GLU A 243 16.88 2.16 -17.84
CA GLU A 243 16.34 3.25 -18.63
C GLU A 243 15.58 2.73 -19.85
N TRP A 244 16.18 1.80 -20.59
CA TRP A 244 15.53 1.16 -21.73
C TRP A 244 14.23 0.46 -21.32
N GLN A 245 14.24 -0.32 -20.23
CA GLN A 245 13.02 -0.96 -19.71
C GLN A 245 11.93 0.08 -19.42
N ALA A 246 12.27 1.17 -18.74
CA ALA A 246 11.31 2.23 -18.39
C ALA A 246 10.76 2.93 -19.64
N ARG A 247 11.62 3.27 -20.63
CA ARG A 247 11.22 3.83 -21.92
C ARG A 247 10.35 2.88 -22.72
N ARG A 248 10.66 1.58 -22.70
CA ARG A 248 9.86 0.57 -23.38
C ARG A 248 8.47 0.47 -22.76
N ILE A 249 8.37 0.43 -21.43
CA ILE A 249 7.10 0.39 -20.73
C ILE A 249 6.28 1.67 -20.97
N SER A 250 6.93 2.83 -21.05
CA SER A 250 6.23 4.10 -21.29
C SER A 250 5.46 4.15 -22.61
N GLN A 251 5.83 3.30 -23.59
CA GLN A 251 5.12 3.16 -24.87
C GLN A 251 3.76 2.46 -24.73
N GLU A 252 3.51 1.80 -23.61
CA GLU A 252 2.22 1.15 -23.32
C GLU A 252 1.15 2.14 -22.80
N PHE A 253 1.58 3.36 -22.44
CA PHE A 253 0.65 4.40 -22.02
C PHE A 253 -0.09 5.02 -23.21
N ARG A 254 -1.33 5.40 -22.97
CA ARG A 254 -2.17 6.13 -23.92
C ARG A 254 -2.76 7.35 -23.24
N ASP A 255 -3.05 8.37 -24.02
CA ASP A 255 -3.64 9.60 -23.50
C ASP A 255 -4.91 9.35 -22.67
N GLY A 256 -5.01 10.02 -21.53
CA GLY A 256 -6.13 9.91 -20.61
C GLY A 256 -6.11 8.70 -19.66
N MET A 257 -5.07 7.84 -19.68
CA MET A 257 -4.98 6.70 -18.76
C MET A 257 -4.75 7.11 -17.32
N TYR A 258 -5.33 6.32 -16.42
CA TYR A 258 -5.00 6.26 -14.99
C TYR A 258 -4.04 5.11 -14.74
N ALA A 259 -2.89 5.39 -14.14
CA ALA A 259 -1.84 4.40 -13.96
C ALA A 259 -1.28 4.37 -12.52
N ASN A 260 -0.94 3.17 -12.05
CA ASN A 260 -0.25 2.96 -10.79
C ASN A 260 1.16 2.44 -11.05
N LEU A 261 2.15 3.03 -10.41
CA LEU A 261 3.55 2.61 -10.48
C LEU A 261 4.00 2.03 -9.14
N GLY A 262 4.34 0.76 -9.12
CA GLY A 262 4.89 0.08 -7.95
C GLY A 262 6.20 0.68 -7.46
N ILE A 263 6.57 0.35 -6.23
CA ILE A 263 7.77 0.85 -5.56
C ILE A 263 9.04 0.35 -6.27
N GLY A 264 10.08 1.17 -6.29
CA GLY A 264 11.39 0.84 -6.81
C GLY A 264 11.52 1.07 -8.33
N MET A 265 11.99 0.08 -9.10
CA MET A 265 12.21 0.25 -10.54
C MET A 265 10.99 0.76 -11.33
N PRO A 266 9.74 0.33 -11.04
CA PRO A 266 8.56 0.84 -11.75
C PRO A 266 8.39 2.36 -11.71
N THR A 267 8.83 3.04 -10.65
CA THR A 267 8.71 4.51 -10.56
C THR A 267 9.51 5.24 -11.63
N LEU A 268 10.55 4.62 -12.20
CA LEU A 268 11.36 5.20 -13.28
C LEU A 268 10.53 5.48 -14.54
N VAL A 269 9.47 4.73 -14.76
CA VAL A 269 8.60 4.85 -15.95
C VAL A 269 7.99 6.24 -16.06
N ALA A 270 7.66 6.89 -14.93
CA ALA A 270 7.11 8.24 -14.90
C ALA A 270 7.99 9.29 -15.61
N ASN A 271 9.32 9.09 -15.61
CA ASN A 271 10.26 10.02 -16.24
C ASN A 271 10.28 9.96 -17.77
N TYR A 272 9.62 8.97 -18.36
CA TYR A 272 9.63 8.71 -19.81
C TYR A 272 8.26 8.71 -20.44
N ILE A 273 7.23 9.15 -19.71
CA ILE A 273 5.88 9.34 -20.28
C ILE A 273 5.98 10.40 -21.37
N PRO A 274 5.50 10.12 -22.61
CA PRO A 274 5.56 11.07 -23.71
C PRO A 274 4.85 12.39 -23.38
N GLU A 275 5.44 13.52 -23.73
CA GLU A 275 4.91 14.86 -23.44
C GLU A 275 3.56 15.17 -24.13
N ASN A 276 3.27 14.43 -25.21
CA ASN A 276 2.05 14.62 -26.00
C ASN A 276 0.83 13.84 -25.47
N ILE A 277 0.97 13.13 -24.35
CA ILE A 277 -0.14 12.43 -23.69
C ILE A 277 -0.24 12.85 -22.24
N THR A 278 -1.45 12.81 -21.70
CA THR A 278 -1.73 13.08 -20.28
C THR A 278 -2.00 11.77 -19.56
N ILE A 279 -1.20 11.47 -18.54
CA ILE A 279 -1.38 10.31 -17.66
C ILE A 279 -1.62 10.81 -16.24
N THR A 280 -2.65 10.30 -15.60
CA THR A 280 -2.91 10.58 -14.20
C THR A 280 -2.35 9.45 -13.35
N LEU A 281 -1.30 9.73 -12.58
CA LEU A 281 -0.69 8.75 -11.70
C LEU A 281 -1.48 8.61 -10.39
N HIS A 282 -1.76 7.38 -10.01
CA HIS A 282 -2.43 7.00 -8.78
C HIS A 282 -1.41 6.52 -7.75
N ALA A 283 -1.50 7.04 -6.53
CA ALA A 283 -0.82 6.52 -5.35
C ALA A 283 -1.86 5.90 -4.41
N GLU A 284 -1.69 4.62 -4.11
CA GLU A 284 -2.67 3.81 -3.38
C GLU A 284 -2.95 4.29 -1.94
N ASN A 285 -2.01 5.07 -1.37
CA ASN A 285 -2.16 5.70 -0.06
C ASN A 285 -3.11 6.90 -0.04
N GLY A 286 -3.71 7.28 -1.18
CA GLY A 286 -4.81 8.25 -1.21
C GLY A 286 -4.61 9.48 -2.09
N LEU A 287 -3.95 9.35 -3.24
CA LEU A 287 -3.77 10.44 -4.19
C LEU A 287 -3.97 9.99 -5.63
N LEU A 288 -4.78 10.72 -6.37
CA LEU A 288 -4.84 10.68 -7.81
C LEU A 288 -4.23 11.99 -8.34
N GLY A 289 -3.27 11.90 -9.27
CA GLY A 289 -2.52 13.06 -9.77
C GLY A 289 -1.22 13.28 -9.00
N VAL A 290 -0.41 12.23 -8.82
CA VAL A 290 0.95 12.34 -8.27
C VAL A 290 1.80 13.24 -9.16
N GLY A 291 2.41 14.26 -8.54
CA GLY A 291 3.32 15.18 -9.19
C GLY A 291 4.80 14.81 -9.00
N PRO A 292 5.72 15.66 -9.49
CA PRO A 292 7.15 15.46 -9.32
C PRO A 292 7.59 15.56 -7.86
N PHE A 293 8.85 15.23 -7.60
CA PHE A 293 9.47 15.43 -6.29
C PHE A 293 9.58 16.92 -5.96
N PRO A 294 9.39 17.33 -4.70
CA PRO A 294 9.47 18.73 -4.28
C PRO A 294 10.89 19.27 -4.39
N GLN A 295 11.03 20.60 -4.53
CA GLN A 295 12.30 21.27 -4.33
C GLN A 295 12.75 21.15 -2.88
N ALA A 296 14.05 21.12 -2.62
CA ALA A 296 14.61 21.03 -1.28
C ALA A 296 14.08 22.20 -0.38
N GLY A 297 13.59 21.85 0.80
CA GLY A 297 12.95 22.77 1.74
C GLY A 297 11.45 23.01 1.52
N LEU A 298 10.84 22.32 0.53
CA LEU A 298 9.38 22.36 0.28
C LEU A 298 8.72 20.99 0.50
N GLU A 299 9.42 20.06 1.13
CA GLU A 299 8.91 18.75 1.47
C GLU A 299 7.82 18.83 2.53
N ASP A 300 6.75 18.08 2.34
CA ASP A 300 5.67 18.00 3.30
C ASP A 300 5.52 16.55 3.80
N PRO A 301 5.63 16.31 5.12
CA PRO A 301 5.50 14.97 5.70
C PRO A 301 4.11 14.35 5.54
N ASP A 302 3.08 15.17 5.30
CA ASP A 302 1.71 14.70 5.05
C ASP A 302 1.45 14.42 3.56
N LEU A 303 2.46 14.59 2.69
CA LEU A 303 2.35 14.43 1.24
C LEU A 303 3.40 13.47 0.70
N ILE A 304 3.05 12.20 0.71
CA ILE A 304 3.93 11.10 0.27
C ILE A 304 3.24 10.19 -0.75
N ASN A 305 4.04 9.49 -1.55
CA ASN A 305 3.54 8.42 -2.41
C ASN A 305 3.48 7.07 -1.68
N ALA A 306 3.06 6.02 -2.39
CA ALA A 306 3.00 4.66 -1.85
C ALA A 306 4.37 4.09 -1.43
N GLY A 307 5.47 4.59 -1.99
CA GLY A 307 6.84 4.30 -1.60
C GLY A 307 7.34 5.14 -0.43
N LYS A 308 6.47 5.94 0.19
CA LYS A 308 6.76 6.83 1.33
C LYS A 308 7.74 7.97 1.00
N GLN A 309 7.97 8.23 -0.28
CA GLN A 309 8.76 9.36 -0.75
C GLN A 309 7.93 10.63 -0.74
N THR A 310 8.54 11.75 -0.37
CA THR A 310 7.92 13.07 -0.49
C THR A 310 7.67 13.42 -1.95
N ILE A 311 6.48 13.94 -2.23
CA ILE A 311 6.03 14.27 -3.59
C ILE A 311 5.34 15.65 -3.60
N THR A 312 4.97 16.09 -4.80
CA THR A 312 3.98 17.14 -5.03
C THR A 312 2.73 16.54 -5.68
N TRP A 313 1.74 17.35 -6.02
CA TRP A 313 0.59 16.94 -6.81
C TRP A 313 0.50 17.73 -8.11
N SER A 314 -0.12 17.14 -9.11
CA SER A 314 -0.39 17.78 -10.40
C SER A 314 -1.71 18.56 -10.37
N PRO A 315 -1.89 19.58 -11.21
CA PRO A 315 -3.20 20.23 -11.39
C PRO A 315 -4.30 19.21 -11.70
N GLY A 316 -5.43 19.31 -11.02
CA GLY A 316 -6.54 18.36 -11.13
C GLY A 316 -6.42 17.14 -10.19
N ALA A 317 -5.44 17.13 -9.30
CA ALA A 317 -5.29 16.07 -8.30
C ALA A 317 -6.48 15.98 -7.34
N ALA A 318 -6.71 14.78 -6.80
CA ALA A 318 -7.72 14.52 -5.78
C ALA A 318 -7.13 13.68 -4.65
N PHE A 319 -7.46 14.03 -3.40
CA PHE A 319 -7.06 13.31 -2.19
C PHE A 319 -8.26 12.58 -1.60
N PHE A 320 -8.04 11.37 -1.13
CA PHE A 320 -9.05 10.49 -0.55
C PHE A 320 -8.44 9.52 0.45
N ASP A 321 -9.28 8.74 1.14
CA ASP A 321 -8.81 7.72 2.06
C ASP A 321 -8.39 6.43 1.33
N SER A 322 -7.80 5.49 2.08
CA SER A 322 -7.34 4.22 1.52
C SER A 322 -8.51 3.34 1.05
N ALA A 323 -9.70 3.43 1.67
CA ALA A 323 -10.83 2.61 1.24
C ALA A 323 -11.34 3.05 -0.14
N GLU A 324 -11.44 4.37 -0.40
CA GLU A 324 -11.78 4.92 -1.70
C GLU A 324 -10.71 4.62 -2.75
N SER A 325 -9.42 4.79 -2.39
CA SER A 325 -8.30 4.45 -3.26
C SER A 325 -8.40 3.02 -3.81
N PHE A 326 -8.60 2.06 -2.93
CA PHE A 326 -8.70 0.66 -3.33
C PHE A 326 -10.05 0.28 -3.93
N ALA A 327 -11.11 1.05 -3.69
CA ALA A 327 -12.36 0.92 -4.44
C ALA A 327 -12.16 1.25 -5.92
N MET A 328 -11.39 2.31 -6.25
CA MET A 328 -11.00 2.63 -7.63
C MET A 328 -10.21 1.47 -8.28
N VAL A 329 -9.27 0.88 -7.55
CA VAL A 329 -8.48 -0.26 -8.03
C VAL A 329 -9.37 -1.47 -8.31
N ARG A 330 -10.13 -1.94 -7.29
CA ARG A 330 -10.99 -3.13 -7.42
C ARG A 330 -12.13 -2.95 -8.41
N GLY A 331 -12.64 -1.72 -8.54
CA GLY A 331 -13.68 -1.35 -9.48
C GLY A 331 -13.23 -1.27 -10.95
N GLY A 332 -11.91 -1.44 -11.22
CA GLY A 332 -11.37 -1.41 -12.59
C GLY A 332 -11.25 0.00 -13.17
N HIS A 333 -11.14 1.03 -12.32
CA HIS A 333 -10.97 2.42 -12.74
C HIS A 333 -9.51 2.82 -12.98
N ILE A 334 -8.57 1.92 -12.72
CA ILE A 334 -7.15 2.07 -13.05
C ILE A 334 -6.84 1.23 -14.28
N ASP A 335 -6.24 1.85 -15.30
CA ASP A 335 -6.04 1.22 -16.60
C ASP A 335 -4.80 0.33 -16.64
N LEU A 336 -3.71 0.77 -16.00
CA LEU A 336 -2.42 0.11 -16.07
C LEU A 336 -1.70 0.17 -14.73
N SER A 337 -1.05 -0.95 -14.34
CA SER A 337 -0.11 -0.95 -13.23
C SER A 337 1.21 -1.60 -13.65
N VAL A 338 2.33 -0.98 -13.22
CA VAL A 338 3.67 -1.52 -13.40
C VAL A 338 4.19 -2.00 -12.05
N LEU A 339 4.55 -3.27 -11.95
CA LEU A 339 4.98 -3.91 -10.70
C LEU A 339 6.35 -4.55 -10.84
N GLY A 340 7.09 -4.61 -9.74
CA GLY A 340 8.27 -5.47 -9.63
C GLY A 340 7.87 -6.93 -9.36
N ALA A 341 8.77 -7.88 -9.69
CA ALA A 341 8.56 -9.30 -9.40
C ALA A 341 9.82 -10.00 -8.90
N MET A 342 9.59 -11.04 -8.09
CA MET A 342 10.57 -12.05 -7.74
C MET A 342 10.49 -13.23 -8.72
N GLN A 343 9.26 -13.64 -9.10
CA GLN A 343 9.00 -14.69 -10.08
C GLN A 343 7.73 -14.38 -10.88
N VAL A 344 7.73 -14.77 -12.15
CA VAL A 344 6.55 -14.79 -13.02
C VAL A 344 6.47 -16.15 -13.71
N SER A 345 5.30 -16.80 -13.69
CA SER A 345 5.12 -18.07 -14.40
C SER A 345 4.84 -17.84 -15.89
N GLN A 346 5.02 -18.92 -16.68
CA GLN A 346 4.71 -18.89 -18.11
C GLN A 346 3.27 -18.47 -18.45
N PHE A 347 2.34 -18.60 -17.51
CA PHE A 347 0.93 -18.23 -17.70
C PHE A 347 0.53 -16.97 -16.94
N GLY A 348 1.51 -16.21 -16.42
CA GLY A 348 1.28 -14.92 -15.80
C GLY A 348 0.92 -14.94 -14.31
N ASP A 349 1.24 -16.00 -13.58
CA ASP A 349 1.22 -15.93 -12.12
C ASP A 349 2.33 -14.99 -11.65
N LEU A 350 2.07 -14.23 -10.60
CA LEU A 350 3.01 -13.27 -10.03
C LEU A 350 3.33 -13.62 -8.58
N ALA A 351 4.62 -13.57 -8.21
CA ALA A 351 5.08 -13.65 -6.83
C ALA A 351 6.09 -12.50 -6.55
N ASN A 352 5.79 -11.66 -5.54
CA ASN A 352 6.62 -10.48 -5.23
C ASN A 352 6.58 -9.98 -3.78
N TRP A 353 6.07 -10.76 -2.81
CA TRP A 353 5.82 -10.23 -1.47
C TRP A 353 6.47 -11.00 -0.32
N MET A 354 6.90 -12.25 -0.54
CA MET A 354 7.47 -13.09 0.52
C MET A 354 8.42 -14.15 -0.03
N ILE A 355 9.50 -14.40 0.70
CA ILE A 355 10.33 -15.61 0.60
C ILE A 355 10.17 -16.37 1.91
N PRO A 356 9.50 -17.53 1.92
CA PRO A 356 9.20 -18.28 3.15
C PRO A 356 10.43 -18.55 4.00
N GLY A 357 10.34 -18.24 5.30
CA GLY A 357 11.41 -18.45 6.28
C GLY A 357 12.61 -17.50 6.19
N SER A 358 12.61 -16.55 5.23
CA SER A 358 13.75 -15.65 5.00
C SER A 358 13.36 -14.17 4.97
N MET A 359 12.26 -13.84 4.32
CA MET A 359 11.85 -12.44 4.13
C MET A 359 10.33 -12.34 4.06
N VAL A 360 9.76 -11.40 4.79
CA VAL A 360 8.32 -11.08 4.74
C VAL A 360 8.15 -9.57 4.64
N LYS A 361 7.88 -9.09 3.43
CA LYS A 361 7.49 -7.67 3.25
C LYS A 361 6.00 -7.45 3.41
N GLY A 362 5.20 -8.44 3.08
CA GLY A 362 3.74 -8.37 3.03
C GLY A 362 3.21 -7.97 1.64
N PRO A 363 1.94 -8.27 1.37
CA PRO A 363 1.34 -8.04 0.06
C PRO A 363 1.19 -6.56 -0.31
N GLY A 364 1.13 -5.66 0.70
CA GLY A 364 0.79 -4.27 0.43
C GLY A 364 -0.45 -4.16 -0.46
N GLY A 365 -0.45 -3.24 -1.40
CA GLY A 365 -1.51 -3.08 -2.41
C GLY A 365 -1.39 -3.99 -3.62
N ALA A 366 -0.31 -4.77 -3.77
CA ALA A 366 -0.05 -5.52 -5.01
C ALA A 366 -1.14 -6.54 -5.34
N MET A 367 -1.69 -7.25 -4.34
CA MET A 367 -2.77 -8.22 -4.57
C MET A 367 -4.08 -7.56 -5.04
N ASP A 368 -4.37 -6.35 -4.55
CA ASP A 368 -5.53 -5.55 -5.01
C ASP A 368 -5.31 -5.07 -6.45
N LEU A 369 -4.11 -4.53 -6.74
CA LEU A 369 -3.75 -4.06 -8.07
C LEU A 369 -3.90 -5.17 -9.11
N VAL A 370 -3.33 -6.35 -8.89
CA VAL A 370 -3.40 -7.45 -9.87
C VAL A 370 -4.81 -8.05 -10.01
N SER A 371 -5.70 -7.84 -9.05
CA SER A 371 -7.08 -8.33 -9.12
C SER A 371 -8.05 -7.37 -9.81
N GLY A 372 -7.72 -6.06 -9.85
CA GLY A 372 -8.65 -5.02 -10.31
C GLY A 372 -8.18 -4.21 -11.51
N VAL A 373 -6.87 -3.99 -11.69
CA VAL A 373 -6.33 -3.18 -12.80
C VAL A 373 -6.44 -3.92 -14.13
N LYS A 374 -6.73 -3.18 -15.20
CA LYS A 374 -7.00 -3.77 -16.52
C LYS A 374 -5.76 -4.38 -17.20
N LYS A 375 -4.57 -3.77 -17.01
CA LYS A 375 -3.31 -4.25 -17.59
C LYS A 375 -2.19 -4.22 -16.55
N ILE A 376 -1.57 -5.37 -16.32
CA ILE A 376 -0.42 -5.52 -15.42
C ILE A 376 0.84 -5.75 -16.23
N ILE A 377 1.82 -4.88 -16.05
CA ILE A 377 3.16 -4.99 -16.63
C ILE A 377 4.14 -5.26 -15.49
N VAL A 378 4.99 -6.25 -15.67
CA VAL A 378 6.10 -6.52 -14.75
C VAL A 378 7.38 -5.93 -15.29
N MET A 379 8.08 -5.15 -14.46
CA MET A 379 9.43 -4.65 -14.70
C MET A 379 10.40 -5.33 -13.74
N MET A 380 11.32 -6.14 -14.22
CA MET A 380 12.25 -6.89 -13.38
C MET A 380 13.56 -7.23 -14.11
N ASP A 381 14.60 -7.62 -13.36
CA ASP A 381 15.77 -8.31 -13.94
C ASP A 381 15.34 -9.74 -14.34
N HIS A 382 15.85 -10.26 -15.44
CA HIS A 382 15.49 -11.58 -15.99
C HIS A 382 15.90 -12.72 -15.06
N CYS A 383 17.06 -12.57 -14.44
CA CYS A 383 17.60 -13.54 -13.48
C CYS A 383 17.69 -12.96 -12.07
N ALA A 384 17.68 -13.83 -11.09
CA ALA A 384 18.02 -13.51 -9.71
C ALA A 384 19.55 -13.33 -9.57
N ARG A 385 20.00 -12.90 -8.39
CA ARG A 385 21.45 -12.65 -8.13
C ARG A 385 22.32 -13.89 -8.25
N ASP A 386 21.77 -15.06 -8.02
CA ASP A 386 22.43 -16.37 -8.18
C ASP A 386 22.44 -16.86 -9.63
N GLY A 387 21.89 -16.10 -10.55
CA GLY A 387 21.77 -16.43 -11.98
C GLY A 387 20.57 -17.30 -12.34
N SER A 388 19.73 -17.70 -11.39
CA SER A 388 18.50 -18.44 -11.67
C SER A 388 17.48 -17.57 -12.38
N SER A 389 16.68 -18.16 -13.29
CA SER A 389 15.61 -17.48 -14.00
C SER A 389 14.50 -17.03 -13.06
N LYS A 390 13.96 -15.84 -13.31
CA LYS A 390 12.71 -15.38 -12.68
C LYS A 390 11.47 -15.66 -13.53
N LEU A 391 11.67 -16.01 -14.82
CA LEU A 391 10.61 -16.52 -15.69
C LEU A 391 10.62 -18.05 -15.60
N MET A 392 9.54 -18.63 -15.08
CA MET A 392 9.45 -20.02 -14.68
C MET A 392 8.21 -20.71 -15.24
N SER A 393 8.22 -22.03 -15.32
CA SER A 393 7.01 -22.78 -15.69
C SER A 393 5.89 -22.57 -14.65
N GLU A 394 6.25 -22.62 -13.36
CA GLU A 394 5.38 -22.34 -12.22
C GLU A 394 6.15 -21.56 -11.17
N CYS A 395 5.51 -20.61 -10.50
CA CYS A 395 6.11 -19.90 -9.37
C CYS A 395 6.28 -20.86 -8.18
N THR A 396 7.44 -20.82 -7.55
CA THR A 396 7.74 -21.57 -6.31
C THR A 396 7.53 -20.75 -5.06
N LEU A 397 7.47 -19.41 -5.19
CA LEU A 397 7.18 -18.48 -4.12
C LEU A 397 5.66 -18.23 -3.99
N PRO A 398 5.19 -17.83 -2.80
CA PRO A 398 3.79 -17.48 -2.59
C PRO A 398 3.28 -16.44 -3.58
N LEU A 399 2.16 -16.76 -4.23
CA LEU A 399 1.60 -15.91 -5.27
C LEU A 399 1.01 -14.61 -4.72
N THR A 400 1.21 -13.54 -5.48
CA THR A 400 0.49 -12.27 -5.40
C THR A 400 -0.84 -12.34 -6.16
N GLY A 401 -0.84 -13.04 -7.29
CA GLY A 401 -2.02 -13.30 -8.09
C GLY A 401 -1.76 -14.40 -9.11
N LYS A 402 -2.84 -15.06 -9.54
CA LYS A 402 -2.82 -16.15 -10.51
C LYS A 402 -3.33 -15.65 -11.86
N ASN A 403 -2.54 -15.90 -12.94
CA ASN A 403 -2.88 -15.51 -14.33
C ASN A 403 -3.23 -14.01 -14.47
N VAL A 404 -2.40 -13.13 -13.87
CA VAL A 404 -2.68 -11.68 -13.77
C VAL A 404 -1.74 -10.80 -14.59
N VAL A 405 -0.56 -11.32 -14.96
CA VAL A 405 0.44 -10.54 -15.71
C VAL A 405 0.11 -10.58 -17.21
N ASN A 406 0.15 -9.40 -17.85
CA ASN A 406 -0.10 -9.26 -19.30
C ASN A 406 1.21 -9.06 -20.09
N MET A 407 2.23 -8.49 -19.48
CA MET A 407 3.52 -8.21 -20.11
C MET A 407 4.65 -8.27 -19.09
N VAL A 408 5.81 -8.77 -19.51
CA VAL A 408 7.03 -8.75 -18.70
C VAL A 408 8.13 -8.07 -19.51
N VAL A 409 8.74 -7.05 -18.91
CA VAL A 409 9.91 -6.33 -19.48
C VAL A 409 11.12 -6.60 -18.59
N THR A 410 12.10 -7.29 -19.16
CA THR A 410 13.34 -7.65 -18.45
C THR A 410 14.55 -6.98 -19.10
N ASP A 411 15.71 -7.12 -18.51
CA ASP A 411 17.02 -6.71 -19.09
C ASP A 411 17.45 -7.56 -20.30
N LEU A 412 16.71 -8.62 -20.65
CA LEU A 412 16.98 -9.45 -21.83
C LEU A 412 15.97 -9.30 -22.95
N GLY A 413 14.74 -8.88 -22.66
CA GLY A 413 13.70 -8.74 -23.66
C GLY A 413 12.32 -8.47 -23.09
N VAL A 414 11.34 -8.33 -23.98
CA VAL A 414 9.93 -8.08 -23.71
C VAL A 414 9.09 -9.29 -24.08
N PHE A 415 8.26 -9.72 -23.14
CA PHE A 415 7.36 -10.86 -23.33
C PHE A 415 5.90 -10.41 -23.16
N GLU A 416 5.07 -10.73 -24.12
CA GLU A 416 3.63 -10.77 -23.91
C GLU A 416 3.25 -12.07 -23.22
N VAL A 417 2.24 -11.99 -22.35
CA VAL A 417 1.76 -13.12 -21.56
C VAL A 417 0.29 -13.39 -21.88
N ASP A 418 0.03 -14.59 -22.35
CA ASP A 418 -1.33 -15.08 -22.53
C ASP A 418 -1.60 -16.19 -21.51
N ALA A 419 -2.69 -16.06 -20.76
CA ALA A 419 -3.02 -16.98 -19.65
C ALA A 419 -3.26 -18.45 -20.11
N SER A 420 -3.48 -18.67 -21.40
CA SER A 420 -3.72 -19.99 -22.01
C SER A 420 -2.57 -20.46 -22.89
N ALA A 421 -1.95 -19.54 -23.63
CA ALA A 421 -0.94 -19.84 -24.63
C ALA A 421 0.50 -19.58 -24.13
N GLY A 422 0.67 -18.95 -22.99
CA GLY A 422 1.96 -18.69 -22.35
C GLY A 422 2.72 -17.49 -22.91
N LEU A 423 4.03 -17.47 -22.68
CA LEU A 423 4.92 -16.36 -23.02
C LEU A 423 5.21 -16.30 -24.55
N THR A 424 5.26 -15.09 -25.06
CA THR A 424 5.75 -14.80 -26.41
C THR A 424 6.79 -13.68 -26.33
N LEU A 425 8.04 -13.95 -26.70
CA LEU A 425 9.09 -12.95 -26.85
C LEU A 425 8.76 -12.08 -28.07
N ILE A 426 8.59 -10.77 -27.87
CA ILE A 426 8.22 -9.82 -28.92
C ILE A 426 9.33 -8.81 -29.25
N GLU A 427 10.31 -8.62 -28.35
CA GLU A 427 11.38 -7.67 -28.52
C GLU A 427 12.62 -8.12 -27.74
N LEU A 428 13.82 -7.92 -28.28
CA LEU A 428 15.09 -8.15 -27.61
C LEU A 428 15.58 -6.85 -26.95
N ALA A 429 16.11 -6.95 -25.73
CA ALA A 429 16.76 -5.82 -25.10
C ALA A 429 18.11 -5.47 -25.83
N PRO A 430 18.54 -4.21 -25.79
CA PRO A 430 19.82 -3.81 -26.37
C PRO A 430 20.98 -4.67 -25.86
N GLY A 431 21.74 -5.26 -26.79
CA GLY A 431 22.88 -6.12 -26.50
C GLY A 431 22.52 -7.54 -26.03
N SER A 432 21.23 -7.92 -26.09
CA SER A 432 20.77 -9.29 -25.86
C SER A 432 20.68 -10.07 -27.18
N SER A 433 20.55 -11.41 -27.07
CA SER A 433 20.33 -12.30 -28.22
C SER A 433 19.29 -13.36 -27.88
N LEU A 434 18.66 -13.93 -28.89
CA LEU A 434 17.66 -14.99 -28.71
C LEU A 434 18.29 -16.22 -28.00
N GLU A 435 19.53 -16.56 -28.30
CA GLU A 435 20.27 -17.65 -27.64
C GLU A 435 20.41 -17.38 -26.14
N ARG A 436 20.78 -16.16 -25.76
CA ARG A 436 20.91 -15.75 -24.37
C ARG A 436 19.56 -15.78 -23.64
N VAL A 437 18.49 -15.31 -24.29
CA VAL A 437 17.13 -15.39 -23.72
C VAL A 437 16.74 -16.85 -23.49
N ARG A 438 17.00 -17.74 -24.46
CA ARG A 438 16.70 -19.17 -24.33
C ARG A 438 17.49 -19.84 -23.20
N GLU A 439 18.78 -19.53 -23.08
CA GLU A 439 19.65 -20.06 -22.01
C GLU A 439 19.17 -19.63 -20.61
N LYS A 440 18.67 -18.39 -20.49
CA LYS A 440 18.32 -17.77 -19.20
C LYS A 440 16.85 -17.91 -18.80
N THR A 441 15.99 -18.43 -19.67
CA THR A 441 14.55 -18.59 -19.38
C THR A 441 14.25 -20.05 -18.98
N ALA A 442 13.70 -20.26 -17.78
CA ALA A 442 13.43 -21.60 -17.24
C ALA A 442 12.03 -22.14 -17.60
N CYS A 443 11.38 -21.59 -18.62
CA CYS A 443 10.09 -22.06 -19.10
C CYS A 443 10.01 -21.97 -20.63
N PRO A 444 9.10 -22.73 -21.27
CA PRO A 444 8.83 -22.57 -22.69
C PRO A 444 8.31 -21.17 -23.04
N PHE A 445 8.73 -20.65 -24.18
CA PHE A 445 8.17 -19.43 -24.75
C PHE A 445 8.17 -19.50 -26.29
N ARG A 446 7.25 -18.80 -26.89
CA ARG A 446 7.19 -18.58 -28.33
C ARG A 446 8.01 -17.35 -28.70
N VAL A 447 8.35 -17.26 -29.97
CA VAL A 447 9.02 -16.09 -30.53
C VAL A 447 8.09 -15.50 -31.58
N ALA A 448 7.88 -14.19 -31.54
CA ALA A 448 7.04 -13.50 -32.53
C ALA A 448 7.68 -13.63 -33.95
N GLU A 449 6.86 -13.58 -34.99
CA GLU A 449 7.32 -13.66 -36.39
C GLU A 449 8.27 -12.52 -36.76
N GLN A 450 8.03 -11.35 -36.16
CA GLN A 450 8.94 -10.18 -36.26
C GLN A 450 9.36 -9.80 -34.84
N ILE A 451 10.64 -9.88 -34.57
CA ILE A 451 11.25 -9.41 -33.31
C ILE A 451 11.92 -8.08 -33.62
N ASN A 452 11.62 -7.05 -32.88
CA ASN A 452 12.27 -5.73 -32.95
C ASN A 452 13.57 -5.72 -32.16
#